data_85b6033bf93c18ef2c2732d7b41e5177
#
_entry.id   85b6033bf93c18ef2c2732d7b41e5177
#
_cell.length_a   1.000
_cell.length_b   1.000
_cell.length_c   1.000
_cell.angle_alpha   90.00
_cell.angle_beta   90.00
_cell.angle_gamma   90.00
#
_symmetry.space_group_name_H-M   'P 1'
#
loop_
_entity.id
_entity.type
_entity.pdbx_description
1 polymer ?
#
loop_
_entity_poly.entity_id
_entity_poly.type
_entity_poly.pdbx_seq_one_letter_code
_entity_poly.pdbx_strand_id
1 'polypeptide(L)'
;MQKVTFSILAPEAETVLLAGDFSKWGEAPLKLRKLKSGEWKTTVALPQGEHQYRYMIDGHWRDDPSCAQRVPNAYGSQNCLRIVA
;
A
#
# COMPACT_ATOMS: atom_id res chain seq x y z
N MET A 1 16.53 8.84 -3.54
CA MET A 1 15.32 8.05 -3.29
C MET A 1 15.65 6.56 -3.26
N GLN A 2 14.96 5.83 -2.43
CA GLN A 2 15.13 4.39 -2.33
C GLN A 2 13.96 3.67 -2.97
N LYS A 3 14.24 2.52 -3.56
CA LYS A 3 13.19 1.66 -4.08
C LYS A 3 12.59 0.86 -2.93
N VAL A 4 11.29 1.04 -2.71
CA VAL A 4 10.55 0.40 -1.61
C VAL A 4 9.53 -0.55 -2.23
N THR A 5 9.56 -1.79 -1.79
CA THR A 5 8.63 -2.81 -2.29
C THR A 5 7.42 -2.90 -1.37
N PHE A 6 6.24 -2.85 -1.98
CA PHE A 6 4.96 -3.08 -1.30
C PHE A 6 4.36 -4.37 -1.83
N SER A 7 3.94 -5.24 -0.93
CA SER A 7 3.33 -6.51 -1.32
C SER A 7 2.24 -6.91 -0.34
N ILE A 8 1.27 -7.65 -0.85
CA ILE A 8 0.18 -8.20 -0.05
C ILE A 8 -0.29 -9.52 -0.68
N LEU A 9 -0.60 -10.48 0.16
CA LEU A 9 -1.13 -11.77 -0.29
C LEU A 9 -2.64 -11.65 -0.46
N ALA A 10 -3.11 -11.80 -1.70
CA ALA A 10 -4.53 -11.73 -2.02
C ALA A 10 -4.81 -12.60 -3.25
N PRO A 11 -4.74 -13.94 -3.10
CA PRO A 11 -4.77 -14.83 -4.27
C PRO A 11 -6.09 -14.80 -5.03
N GLU A 12 -7.18 -14.42 -4.37
CA GLU A 12 -8.50 -14.38 -5.02
C GLU A 12 -8.89 -12.99 -5.51
N ALA A 13 -8.04 -11.98 -5.31
CA ALA A 13 -8.34 -10.63 -5.77
C ALA A 13 -8.19 -10.52 -7.29
N GLU A 14 -9.00 -9.66 -7.88
CA GLU A 14 -8.89 -9.33 -9.30
C GLU A 14 -8.02 -8.10 -9.53
N THR A 15 -8.07 -7.15 -8.59
CA THR A 15 -7.24 -5.94 -8.66
C THR A 15 -6.73 -5.57 -7.28
N VAL A 16 -5.49 -5.11 -7.22
CA VAL A 16 -4.91 -4.58 -6.00
C VAL A 16 -4.21 -3.26 -6.35
N LEU A 17 -4.58 -2.21 -5.63
CA LEU A 17 -4.01 -0.89 -5.80
C LEU A 17 -3.34 -0.46 -4.51
N LEU A 18 -2.29 0.33 -4.64
CA LEU A 18 -1.59 0.96 -3.52
C LEU A 18 -1.90 2.45 -3.54
N ALA A 19 -2.48 2.95 -2.46
CA ALA A 19 -2.76 4.37 -2.30
C ALA A 19 -2.02 4.90 -1.08
N GLY A 20 -1.48 6.09 -1.18
CA GLY A 20 -0.72 6.68 -0.09
C GLY A 20 -0.49 8.17 -0.31
N ASP A 21 0.19 8.79 0.66
CA ASP A 21 0.53 10.20 0.58
C ASP A 21 1.50 10.51 -0.57
N PHE A 22 2.17 9.49 -1.09
CA PHE A 22 3.08 9.61 -2.25
C PHE A 22 2.38 9.43 -3.60
N SER A 23 1.08 9.13 -3.61
CA SER A 23 0.31 8.89 -4.83
C SER A 23 -0.97 9.72 -4.89
N LYS A 24 -1.11 10.73 -4.03
CA LYS A 24 -2.35 11.51 -3.89
C LYS A 24 -3.55 10.62 -3.52
N TRP A 25 -3.29 9.55 -2.79
CA TRP A 25 -4.30 8.61 -2.31
C TRP A 25 -5.15 8.03 -3.46
N GLY A 26 -6.46 8.14 -3.36
CA GLY A 26 -7.36 7.57 -4.35
C GLY A 26 -7.41 8.27 -5.68
N GLU A 27 -6.76 9.44 -5.82
CA GLU A 27 -6.72 10.15 -7.10
C GLU A 27 -5.78 9.49 -8.11
N ALA A 28 -4.65 8.95 -7.62
CA ALA A 28 -3.65 8.35 -8.50
C ALA A 28 -3.04 7.10 -7.86
N PRO A 29 -3.85 6.08 -7.56
CA PRO A 29 -3.33 4.87 -6.94
C PRO A 29 -2.43 4.10 -7.91
N LEU A 30 -1.50 3.33 -7.34
CA LEU A 30 -0.56 2.54 -8.11
C LEU A 30 -1.08 1.11 -8.22
N LYS A 31 -1.02 0.53 -9.42
CA LYS A 31 -1.44 -0.85 -9.63
C LYS A 31 -0.34 -1.81 -9.24
N LEU A 32 -0.71 -2.86 -8.52
CA LEU A 32 0.20 -3.95 -8.21
C LEU A 32 0.05 -5.05 -9.25
N ARG A 33 1.09 -5.87 -9.36
CA ARG A 33 1.15 -7.00 -10.28
C ARG A 33 1.03 -8.30 -9.48
N LYS A 34 0.18 -9.20 -9.95
CA LYS A 34 -0.04 -10.49 -9.30
C LYS A 34 1.06 -11.47 -9.70
N LEU A 35 1.63 -12.13 -8.70
CA LEU A 35 2.59 -13.20 -8.88
C LEU A 35 1.88 -14.57 -8.85
N LYS A 36 2.57 -15.61 -9.29
CA LYS A 36 2.01 -16.96 -9.30
C LYS A 36 1.63 -17.47 -7.92
N SER A 37 2.29 -16.96 -6.90
CA SER A 37 2.00 -17.32 -5.50
C SER A 37 0.69 -16.74 -4.97
N GLY A 38 0.06 -15.83 -5.71
CA GLY A 38 -1.08 -15.08 -5.23
C GLY A 38 -0.72 -13.78 -4.52
N GLU A 39 0.57 -13.49 -4.40
CA GLU A 39 1.06 -12.24 -3.85
C GLU A 39 0.99 -11.15 -4.92
N TRP A 40 0.62 -9.94 -4.50
CA TRP A 40 0.61 -8.77 -5.36
C TRP A 40 1.73 -7.84 -4.93
N LYS A 41 2.43 -7.23 -5.89
CA LYS A 41 3.67 -6.53 -5.60
C LYS A 41 3.87 -5.34 -6.53
N THR A 42 4.46 -4.28 -5.97
CA THR A 42 4.95 -3.15 -6.74
C THR A 42 6.15 -2.53 -6.04
N THR A 43 6.95 -1.78 -6.78
CA THR A 43 8.10 -1.07 -6.24
C THR A 43 7.94 0.41 -6.54
N VAL A 44 8.16 1.23 -5.51
CA VAL A 44 8.01 2.69 -5.59
C VAL A 44 9.28 3.35 -5.09
N ALA A 45 9.75 4.36 -5.80
CA ALA A 45 10.87 5.17 -5.33
C ALA A 45 10.35 6.20 -4.35
N LEU A 46 10.83 6.15 -3.10
CA LEU A 46 10.40 7.06 -2.04
C LEU A 46 11.60 7.74 -1.39
N PRO A 47 11.44 9.01 -0.99
CA PRO A 47 12.48 9.68 -0.21
C PRO A 47 12.53 9.14 1.21
N GLN A 48 13.62 9.45 1.91
CA GLN A 48 13.75 9.17 3.33
C GLN A 48 12.60 9.82 4.09
N GLY A 49 12.07 9.12 5.09
CA GLY A 49 10.99 9.64 5.93
C GLY A 49 9.88 8.66 6.15
N GLU A 50 8.75 9.17 6.63
CA GLU A 50 7.57 8.37 6.94
C GLU A 50 6.53 8.56 5.85
N HIS A 51 5.94 7.44 5.40
CA HIS A 51 4.94 7.44 4.34
C HIS A 51 3.73 6.63 4.77
N GLN A 52 2.55 7.21 4.66
CA GLN A 52 1.30 6.54 5.01
C GLN A 52 0.69 5.92 3.76
N TYR A 53 0.13 4.72 3.91
CA TYR A 53 -0.44 4.00 2.77
C TYR A 53 -1.52 3.02 3.21
N ARG A 54 -2.34 2.61 2.25
CA ARG A 54 -3.29 1.51 2.37
C ARG A 54 -3.42 0.83 1.01
N TYR A 55 -3.91 -0.40 1.03
CA TYR A 55 -4.26 -1.10 -0.19
C TYR A 55 -5.74 -0.96 -0.50
N MET A 56 -6.07 -1.01 -1.78
CA MET A 56 -7.45 -1.13 -2.23
C MET A 56 -7.56 -2.43 -3.02
N ILE A 57 -8.32 -3.38 -2.49
CA ILE A 57 -8.48 -4.70 -3.08
C ILE A 57 -9.90 -4.82 -3.59
N ASP A 58 -10.05 -4.97 -4.92
CA ASP A 58 -11.35 -5.09 -5.58
C ASP A 58 -12.31 -3.95 -5.19
N GLY A 59 -11.76 -2.73 -5.08
CA GLY A 59 -12.55 -1.55 -4.74
C GLY A 59 -12.78 -1.31 -3.25
N HIS A 60 -12.19 -2.15 -2.37
CA HIS A 60 -12.35 -2.02 -0.93
C HIS A 60 -11.03 -1.67 -0.26
N TRP A 61 -11.08 -0.70 0.65
CA TRP A 61 -9.90 -0.34 1.43
C TRP A 61 -9.52 -1.47 2.38
N ARG A 62 -8.23 -1.81 2.40
CA ARG A 62 -7.68 -2.86 3.27
C ARG A 62 -6.37 -2.40 3.88
N ASP A 63 -6.18 -2.72 5.15
CA ASP A 63 -4.90 -2.51 5.81
C ASP A 63 -3.90 -3.57 5.36
N ASP A 64 -2.62 -3.20 5.39
CA ASP A 64 -1.55 -4.16 5.18
C ASP A 64 -1.40 -4.98 6.47
N PRO A 65 -1.66 -6.29 6.44
CA PRO A 65 -1.57 -7.11 7.65
C PRO A 65 -0.14 -7.24 8.19
N SER A 66 0.86 -6.95 7.36
CA SER A 66 2.25 -7.06 7.77
C SER A 66 2.86 -5.72 8.19
N CYS A 67 2.09 -4.62 8.21
CA CYS A 67 2.65 -3.36 8.68
C CYS A 67 2.73 -3.34 10.20
N ALA A 68 3.88 -2.90 10.72
CA ALA A 68 4.13 -2.90 12.16
C ALA A 68 3.55 -1.66 12.83
N GLN A 69 3.43 -0.56 12.11
CA GLN A 69 2.99 0.72 12.67
C GLN A 69 1.78 1.24 11.92
N ARG A 70 0.83 1.81 12.66
CA ARG A 70 -0.39 2.38 12.12
C ARG A 70 -0.64 3.74 12.72
N VAL A 71 -1.23 4.64 11.94
CA VAL A 71 -1.59 5.98 12.39
C VAL A 71 -3.06 6.23 12.12
N PRO A 72 -3.78 6.92 13.05
CA PRO A 72 -5.18 7.25 12.81
C PRO A 72 -5.32 8.18 11.60
N ASN A 73 -6.42 8.03 10.86
CA ASN A 73 -6.74 8.92 9.77
C ASN A 73 -8.03 9.71 10.07
N ALA A 74 -8.36 10.65 9.18
CA ALA A 74 -9.48 11.56 9.39
C ALA A 74 -10.86 10.87 9.28
N TYR A 75 -10.89 9.61 8.85
CA TYR A 75 -12.14 8.89 8.58
C TYR A 75 -12.48 7.87 9.65
N GLY A 76 -11.82 7.93 10.81
CA GLY A 76 -12.07 6.99 11.90
C GLY A 76 -11.44 5.62 11.71
N SER A 77 -10.53 5.49 10.78
CA SER A 77 -9.78 4.26 10.51
C SER A 77 -8.30 4.52 10.76
N GLN A 78 -7.43 3.65 10.25
CA GLN A 78 -5.99 3.78 10.40
C GLN A 78 -5.29 3.56 9.07
N ASN A 79 -4.20 4.28 8.84
CA ASN A 79 -3.31 4.05 7.72
C ASN A 79 -2.09 3.26 8.20
N CYS A 80 -1.50 2.48 7.30
CA CYS A 80 -0.22 1.85 7.57
C CYS A 80 0.91 2.85 7.38
N LEU A 81 1.98 2.68 8.12
CA LEU A 81 3.15 3.55 8.05
C LEU A 81 4.36 2.77 7.56
N ARG A 82 5.00 3.29 6.52
CA ARG A 82 6.28 2.77 6.04
C ARG A 82 7.37 3.79 6.32
N ILE A 83 8.41 3.38 7.02
CA ILE A 83 9.55 4.22 7.32
C ILE A 83 10.68 3.88 6.36
N VAL A 84 11.18 4.90 5.65
CA VAL A 84 12.33 4.76 4.74
C VAL A 84 13.52 5.43 5.41
N ALA A 85 14.50 4.63 5.75
CA ALA A 85 15.69 5.08 6.45
C ALA A 85 16.71 5.77 5.53
#